data_256f526ba9038f0c1b156602d15c3e98
#
_entry.id   256f526ba9038f0c1b156602d15c3e98
#
_cell.length_a   1.000
_cell.length_b   1.000
_cell.length_c   1.000
_cell.angle_alpha   90.00
_cell.angle_beta   90.00
_cell.angle_gamma   90.00
#
_symmetry.space_group_name_H-M   'P 1'
#
loop_
_entity.id
_entity.type
_entity.pdbx_description
1 polymer ?
#
loop_
_entity_poly.entity_id
_entity_poly.type
_entity_poly.pdbx_seq_one_letter_code
_entity_poly.pdbx_strand_id
1 'polypeptide(L)'
;MRVLVTGGSGFTGRRVVRHAVQAGHEVAALARSTIAADALKRLGAKPVAGDLDDPASLRAAFSTAQAECLLNVASMGFGHAPAVVAAAERAGIGRATFVSTTAVVTRVPAASRQTRLAGEDAVKRSSLRWTIIRPTMIYGAPGDRNISRLLAVVRRTPVLPVPGGGRHLQQPVHVEDLARAILAAGERPAAIGGTYDVAGPEPLAFRQLLVHSADAVGRRLRLVPLPLAACVVGLRVYETVARNPRLRAEQVLRLTEDKAFDVTAARTDLGFDPRPFAVGVCEEARLLWP
;
A
#
# COMPACT_ATOMS: atom_id res chain seq x y z
N MET A 1 -8.08 -19.84 11.87
CA MET A 1 -6.64 -20.20 11.73
C MET A 1 -5.76 -19.23 12.54
N ARG A 2 -4.54 -19.64 12.85
CA ARG A 2 -3.54 -18.79 13.51
C ARG A 2 -2.76 -18.04 12.44
N VAL A 3 -2.80 -16.71 12.53
CA VAL A 3 -2.20 -15.81 11.53
C VAL A 3 -1.11 -14.98 12.16
N LEU A 4 0.06 -14.92 11.54
CA LEU A 4 1.12 -13.98 11.89
C LEU A 4 1.11 -12.78 10.93
N VAL A 5 1.07 -11.56 11.47
CA VAL A 5 1.13 -10.33 10.67
C VAL A 5 2.43 -9.60 10.94
N THR A 6 3.24 -9.34 9.90
CA THR A 6 4.35 -8.39 9.99
C THR A 6 3.91 -7.02 9.47
N GLY A 7 4.47 -5.94 10.02
CA GLY A 7 4.03 -4.59 9.67
C GLY A 7 2.62 -4.25 10.17
N GLY A 8 2.09 -5.02 11.12
CA GLY A 8 0.74 -4.90 11.67
C GLY A 8 0.42 -3.54 12.32
N SER A 9 1.40 -2.82 12.85
CA SER A 9 1.21 -1.47 13.40
C SER A 9 1.20 -0.34 12.35
N GLY A 10 1.53 -0.66 11.10
CA GLY A 10 1.57 0.30 9.99
C GLY A 10 0.19 0.69 9.46
N PHE A 11 0.19 1.62 8.48
CA PHE A 11 -1.03 2.17 7.87
C PHE A 11 -1.98 1.08 7.32
N THR A 12 -1.50 0.20 6.46
CA THR A 12 -2.27 -0.93 5.93
C THR A 12 -2.40 -2.05 6.96
N GLY A 13 -1.32 -2.36 7.68
CA GLY A 13 -1.25 -3.49 8.60
C GLY A 13 -2.29 -3.46 9.72
N ARG A 14 -2.58 -2.28 10.30
CA ARG A 14 -3.64 -2.15 11.32
C ARG A 14 -5.02 -2.57 10.82
N ARG A 15 -5.31 -2.35 9.54
CA ARG A 15 -6.57 -2.75 8.92
C ARG A 15 -6.59 -4.25 8.66
N VAL A 16 -5.48 -4.79 8.16
CA VAL A 16 -5.33 -6.24 8.00
C VAL A 16 -5.52 -6.96 9.34
N VAL A 17 -4.86 -6.50 10.41
CA VAL A 17 -5.02 -7.05 11.77
C VAL A 17 -6.49 -6.99 12.20
N ARG A 18 -7.13 -5.82 12.06
CA ARG A 18 -8.54 -5.64 12.44
C ARG A 18 -9.46 -6.58 11.67
N HIS A 19 -9.33 -6.66 10.34
CA HIS A 19 -10.15 -7.55 9.53
C HIS A 19 -9.92 -9.02 9.87
N ALA A 20 -8.66 -9.43 10.11
CA ALA A 20 -8.36 -10.79 10.50
C ALA A 20 -8.97 -11.18 11.86
N VAL A 21 -8.90 -10.28 12.86
CA VAL A 21 -9.55 -10.49 14.17
C VAL A 21 -11.07 -10.55 14.03
N GLN A 22 -11.66 -9.64 13.24
CA GLN A 22 -13.12 -9.63 12.98
C GLN A 22 -13.60 -10.88 12.23
N ALA A 23 -12.75 -11.48 11.40
CA ALA A 23 -13.02 -12.76 10.74
C ALA A 23 -12.85 -13.98 11.67
N GLY A 24 -12.56 -13.77 12.96
CA GLY A 24 -12.40 -14.84 13.93
C GLY A 24 -11.06 -15.57 13.90
N HIS A 25 -10.03 -14.96 13.31
CA HIS A 25 -8.68 -15.54 13.35
C HIS A 25 -7.98 -15.24 14.67
N GLU A 26 -7.13 -16.13 15.10
CA GLU A 26 -6.17 -15.90 16.17
C GLU A 26 -4.96 -15.17 15.58
N VAL A 27 -4.84 -13.87 15.86
CA VAL A 27 -3.85 -13.01 15.22
C VAL A 27 -2.68 -12.73 16.15
N ALA A 28 -1.49 -13.22 15.78
CA ALA A 28 -0.21 -12.76 16.30
C ALA A 28 0.33 -11.64 15.40
N ALA A 29 0.92 -10.60 15.95
CA ALA A 29 1.47 -9.50 15.15
C ALA A 29 2.84 -9.06 15.66
N LEU A 30 3.81 -8.96 14.75
CA LEU A 30 5.18 -8.56 15.05
C LEU A 30 5.24 -7.12 15.57
N ALA A 31 5.84 -6.90 16.72
CA ALA A 31 5.98 -5.60 17.35
C ALA A 31 7.44 -5.31 17.74
N ARG A 32 8.00 -4.22 17.20
CA ARG A 32 9.37 -3.77 17.51
C ARG A 32 9.45 -2.91 18.77
N SER A 33 8.34 -2.35 19.23
CA SER A 33 8.29 -1.44 20.37
C SER A 33 7.04 -1.66 21.21
N THR A 34 7.06 -1.19 22.46
CA THR A 34 5.91 -1.21 23.37
C THR A 34 4.72 -0.44 22.80
N ILE A 35 4.95 0.70 22.15
CA ILE A 35 3.91 1.51 21.49
C ILE A 35 3.22 0.69 20.38
N ALA A 36 4.00 -0.03 19.59
CA ALA A 36 3.45 -0.90 18.55
C ALA A 36 2.67 -2.08 19.16
N ALA A 37 3.20 -2.68 20.22
CA ALA A 37 2.55 -3.77 20.93
C ALA A 37 1.19 -3.35 21.51
N ASP A 38 1.12 -2.19 22.17
CA ASP A 38 -0.12 -1.68 22.75
C ASP A 38 -1.16 -1.30 21.67
N ALA A 39 -0.70 -0.76 20.53
CA ALA A 39 -1.59 -0.50 19.39
C ALA A 39 -2.19 -1.80 18.85
N LEU A 40 -1.42 -2.89 18.76
CA LEU A 40 -1.86 -4.19 18.29
C LEU A 40 -2.81 -4.88 19.27
N LYS A 41 -2.54 -4.80 20.60
CA LYS A 41 -3.47 -5.29 21.63
C LYS A 41 -4.84 -4.64 21.54
N ARG A 42 -4.89 -3.33 21.31
CA ARG A 42 -6.17 -2.60 21.12
C ARG A 42 -6.98 -3.08 19.91
N LEU A 43 -6.33 -3.68 18.92
CA LEU A 43 -6.97 -4.29 17.77
C LEU A 43 -7.38 -5.76 18.00
N GLY A 44 -7.12 -6.32 19.19
CA GLY A 44 -7.42 -7.71 19.52
C GLY A 44 -6.33 -8.71 19.10
N ALA A 45 -5.17 -8.24 18.63
CA ALA A 45 -4.06 -9.12 18.27
C ALA A 45 -3.12 -9.37 19.46
N LYS A 46 -2.46 -10.52 19.48
CA LYS A 46 -1.37 -10.88 20.40
C LYS A 46 -0.05 -10.33 19.85
N PRO A 47 0.57 -9.31 20.46
CA PRO A 47 1.85 -8.84 19.99
C PRO A 47 2.95 -9.86 20.31
N VAL A 48 3.83 -10.07 19.33
CA VAL A 48 5.03 -10.88 19.45
C VAL A 48 6.24 -9.96 19.25
N ALA A 49 7.13 -9.92 20.22
CA ALA A 49 8.34 -9.10 20.15
C ALA A 49 9.25 -9.60 19.03
N GLY A 50 9.69 -8.68 18.15
CA GLY A 50 10.60 -9.03 17.07
C GLY A 50 10.91 -7.85 16.16
N ASP A 51 12.10 -7.89 15.55
CA ASP A 51 12.59 -6.87 14.61
C ASP A 51 12.94 -7.53 13.28
N LEU A 52 12.50 -6.92 12.18
CA LEU A 52 12.80 -7.38 10.81
C LEU A 52 14.29 -7.16 10.45
N ASP A 53 14.96 -6.23 11.12
CA ASP A 53 16.38 -5.95 10.96
C ASP A 53 17.28 -6.92 11.73
N ASP A 54 16.72 -7.70 12.68
CA ASP A 54 17.43 -8.72 13.45
C ASP A 54 16.95 -10.14 13.09
N PRO A 55 17.72 -10.91 12.34
CA PRO A 55 17.35 -12.27 11.94
C PRO A 55 17.16 -13.24 13.12
N ALA A 56 17.84 -13.04 14.25
CA ALA A 56 17.69 -13.90 15.43
C ALA A 56 16.34 -13.62 16.12
N SER A 57 16.04 -12.35 16.36
CA SER A 57 14.77 -11.87 16.90
C SER A 57 13.60 -12.32 16.01
N LEU A 58 13.76 -12.19 14.68
CA LEU A 58 12.74 -12.59 13.71
C LEU A 58 12.43 -14.10 13.80
N ARG A 59 13.46 -14.95 13.85
CA ARG A 59 13.30 -16.41 14.01
C ARG A 59 12.55 -16.77 15.30
N ALA A 60 12.96 -16.16 16.43
CA ALA A 60 12.30 -16.39 17.72
C ALA A 60 10.82 -15.98 17.67
N ALA A 61 10.52 -14.83 17.07
CA ALA A 61 9.16 -14.34 16.95
C ALA A 61 8.27 -15.28 16.10
N PHE A 62 8.79 -15.79 14.97
CA PHE A 62 8.04 -16.69 14.11
C PHE A 62 7.79 -18.06 14.77
N SER A 63 8.77 -18.59 15.48
CA SER A 63 8.62 -19.81 16.27
C SER A 63 7.58 -19.63 17.40
N THR A 64 7.64 -18.49 18.11
CA THR A 64 6.68 -18.19 19.19
C THR A 64 5.25 -18.02 18.70
N ALA A 65 5.06 -17.47 17.49
CA ALA A 65 3.75 -17.21 16.91
C ALA A 65 2.97 -18.49 16.57
N GLN A 66 3.65 -19.62 16.30
CA GLN A 66 3.05 -20.89 15.90
C GLN A 66 1.94 -20.74 14.83
N ALA A 67 2.16 -19.86 13.86
CA ALA A 67 1.17 -19.48 12.87
C ALA A 67 1.07 -20.51 11.73
N GLU A 68 -0.12 -20.64 11.16
CA GLU A 68 -0.42 -21.47 9.98
C GLU A 68 -0.28 -20.64 8.69
N CYS A 69 -0.51 -19.32 8.82
CA CYS A 69 -0.48 -18.37 7.71
C CYS A 69 0.29 -17.10 8.09
N LEU A 70 1.12 -16.60 7.19
CA LEU A 70 1.82 -15.33 7.28
C LEU A 70 1.15 -14.28 6.39
N LEU A 71 0.85 -13.11 6.94
CA LEU A 71 0.51 -11.90 6.17
C LEU A 71 1.64 -10.89 6.33
N ASN A 72 2.57 -10.88 5.37
CA ASN A 72 3.69 -9.94 5.37
C ASN A 72 3.28 -8.61 4.76
N VAL A 73 2.83 -7.67 5.59
CA VAL A 73 2.44 -6.31 5.20
C VAL A 73 3.59 -5.32 5.35
N ALA A 74 4.70 -5.74 5.95
CA ALA A 74 5.92 -4.95 6.01
C ALA A 74 6.47 -4.72 4.60
N SER A 75 7.00 -3.50 4.36
CA SER A 75 7.50 -3.12 3.03
C SER A 75 8.67 -3.99 2.59
N MET A 76 8.52 -4.68 1.45
CA MET A 76 9.61 -5.43 0.82
C MET A 76 10.74 -4.53 0.30
N GLY A 77 10.51 -3.21 0.20
CA GLY A 77 11.52 -2.24 -0.24
C GLY A 77 12.68 -2.02 0.73
N PHE A 78 12.61 -2.56 1.95
CA PHE A 78 13.71 -2.55 2.92
C PHE A 78 14.61 -3.80 2.84
N GLY A 79 14.29 -4.76 1.97
CA GLY A 79 15.13 -5.94 1.76
C GLY A 79 14.90 -7.10 2.73
N HIS A 80 13.90 -7.03 3.60
CA HIS A 80 13.65 -8.07 4.62
C HIS A 80 13.04 -9.37 4.08
N ALA A 81 12.52 -9.36 2.84
CA ALA A 81 11.77 -10.50 2.30
C ALA A 81 12.52 -11.85 2.38
N PRO A 82 13.81 -11.98 2.05
CA PRO A 82 14.52 -13.24 2.18
C PRO A 82 14.59 -13.76 3.63
N ALA A 83 14.81 -12.86 4.60
CA ALA A 83 14.86 -13.23 6.02
C ALA A 83 13.49 -13.65 6.54
N VAL A 84 12.42 -12.97 6.11
CA VAL A 84 11.02 -13.31 6.44
C VAL A 84 10.65 -14.68 5.86
N VAL A 85 11.00 -14.96 4.61
CA VAL A 85 10.81 -16.27 3.95
C VAL A 85 11.50 -17.37 4.75
N ALA A 86 12.79 -17.20 5.02
CA ALA A 86 13.55 -18.21 5.76
C ALA A 86 13.04 -18.43 7.20
N ALA A 87 12.55 -17.39 7.87
CA ALA A 87 11.92 -17.53 9.18
C ALA A 87 10.57 -18.27 9.10
N ALA A 88 9.76 -18.00 8.08
CA ALA A 88 8.48 -18.66 7.86
C ALA A 88 8.66 -20.17 7.57
N GLU A 89 9.59 -20.52 6.68
CA GLU A 89 9.92 -21.91 6.35
C GLU A 89 10.39 -22.70 7.57
N ARG A 90 11.32 -22.12 8.35
CA ARG A 90 11.82 -22.75 9.59
C ARG A 90 10.76 -22.93 10.68
N ALA A 91 9.81 -22.00 10.75
CA ALA A 91 8.69 -22.09 11.68
C ALA A 91 7.57 -23.02 11.20
N GLY A 92 7.71 -23.65 10.03
CA GLY A 92 6.71 -24.57 9.46
C GLY A 92 5.44 -23.85 8.97
N ILE A 93 5.49 -22.54 8.71
CA ILE A 93 4.36 -21.79 8.16
C ILE A 93 4.13 -22.26 6.72
N GLY A 94 2.97 -22.86 6.49
CA GLY A 94 2.69 -23.47 5.18
C GLY A 94 2.20 -22.49 4.13
N ARG A 95 1.68 -21.32 4.52
CA ARG A 95 1.06 -20.34 3.61
C ARG A 95 1.50 -18.91 3.91
N ALA A 96 1.75 -18.11 2.88
CA ALA A 96 2.20 -16.76 3.09
C ALA A 96 1.72 -15.78 2.01
N THR A 97 1.21 -14.63 2.40
CA THR A 97 0.88 -13.49 1.52
C THR A 97 1.91 -12.39 1.72
N PHE A 98 2.51 -11.90 0.64
CA PHE A 98 3.50 -10.83 0.66
C PHE A 98 2.97 -9.59 -0.06
N VAL A 99 3.08 -8.42 0.58
CA VAL A 99 2.67 -7.16 -0.01
C VAL A 99 3.88 -6.47 -0.67
N SER A 100 3.85 -6.40 -2.00
CA SER A 100 4.79 -5.68 -2.84
C SER A 100 4.20 -4.33 -3.28
N THR A 101 4.31 -3.94 -4.54
CA THR A 101 3.70 -2.74 -5.15
C THR A 101 3.74 -2.83 -6.66
N THR A 102 2.77 -2.22 -7.35
CA THR A 102 2.80 -2.05 -8.82
C THR A 102 3.98 -1.19 -9.29
N ALA A 103 4.65 -0.44 -8.41
CA ALA A 103 5.85 0.33 -8.77
C ALA A 103 7.04 -0.53 -9.27
N VAL A 104 6.98 -1.86 -9.11
CA VAL A 104 7.99 -2.78 -9.68
C VAL A 104 7.84 -2.95 -11.20
N VAL A 105 6.65 -2.72 -11.75
CA VAL A 105 6.34 -2.84 -13.18
C VAL A 105 6.18 -1.51 -13.90
N THR A 106 6.27 -0.37 -13.19
CA THR A 106 6.18 0.97 -13.80
C THR A 106 7.47 1.34 -14.55
N ARG A 107 7.34 2.20 -15.58
CA ARG A 107 8.46 2.64 -16.45
C ARG A 107 9.42 3.56 -15.70
N VAL A 108 8.89 4.47 -14.88
CA VAL A 108 9.71 5.34 -14.02
C VAL A 108 10.09 4.57 -12.76
N PRO A 109 11.33 4.06 -12.67
CA PRO A 109 11.72 3.16 -11.59
C PRO A 109 11.73 3.88 -10.24
N ALA A 110 11.13 3.22 -9.22
CA ALA A 110 11.33 3.62 -7.83
C ALA A 110 12.74 3.21 -7.37
N ALA A 111 13.36 3.99 -6.49
CA ALA A 111 14.69 3.67 -5.93
C ALA A 111 14.74 2.25 -5.32
N SER A 112 13.64 1.75 -4.77
CA SER A 112 13.54 0.42 -4.17
C SER A 112 13.07 -0.68 -5.13
N ARG A 113 12.99 -0.40 -6.45
CA ARG A 113 12.47 -1.38 -7.42
C ARG A 113 13.25 -2.69 -7.41
N GLN A 114 14.57 -2.61 -7.49
CA GLN A 114 15.42 -3.80 -7.54
C GLN A 114 15.33 -4.63 -6.25
N THR A 115 15.37 -3.97 -5.09
CA THR A 115 15.18 -4.62 -3.80
C THR A 115 13.84 -5.36 -3.69
N ARG A 116 12.78 -4.76 -4.22
CA ARG A 116 11.44 -5.39 -4.23
C ARG A 116 11.36 -6.57 -5.19
N LEU A 117 11.92 -6.45 -6.39
CA LEU A 117 11.98 -7.56 -7.35
C LEU A 117 12.78 -8.73 -6.79
N ALA A 118 13.95 -8.48 -6.18
CA ALA A 118 14.72 -9.52 -5.50
C ALA A 118 13.92 -10.18 -4.35
N GLY A 119 13.13 -9.38 -3.63
CA GLY A 119 12.21 -9.89 -2.62
C GLY A 119 11.11 -10.78 -3.20
N GLU A 120 10.45 -10.37 -4.29
CA GLU A 120 9.46 -11.21 -4.98
C GLU A 120 10.08 -12.51 -5.51
N ASP A 121 11.29 -12.45 -6.04
CA ASP A 121 12.01 -13.63 -6.51
C ASP A 121 12.35 -14.59 -5.37
N ALA A 122 12.73 -14.08 -4.19
CA ALA A 122 12.94 -14.90 -3.00
C ALA A 122 11.65 -15.60 -2.58
N VAL A 123 10.52 -14.90 -2.58
CA VAL A 123 9.20 -15.45 -2.29
C VAL A 123 8.83 -16.55 -3.29
N LYS A 124 8.98 -16.31 -4.59
CA LYS A 124 8.64 -17.25 -5.66
C LYS A 124 9.49 -18.53 -5.63
N ARG A 125 10.73 -18.44 -5.15
CA ARG A 125 11.65 -19.61 -5.02
C ARG A 125 11.48 -20.36 -3.71
N SER A 126 10.67 -19.86 -2.77
CA SER A 126 10.45 -20.51 -1.48
C SER A 126 9.58 -21.76 -1.59
N SER A 127 9.63 -22.59 -0.56
CA SER A 127 8.72 -23.74 -0.40
C SER A 127 7.33 -23.35 0.10
N LEU A 128 7.08 -22.08 0.39
CA LEU A 128 5.80 -21.57 0.89
C LEU A 128 4.72 -21.65 -0.20
N ARG A 129 3.50 -21.91 0.19
CA ARG A 129 2.31 -21.66 -0.63
C ARG A 129 2.08 -20.15 -0.64
N TRP A 130 2.83 -19.45 -1.47
CA TRP A 130 2.90 -18.00 -1.48
C TRP A 130 1.82 -17.35 -2.35
N THR A 131 1.51 -16.10 -2.01
CA THR A 131 0.74 -15.15 -2.83
C THR A 131 1.42 -13.79 -2.74
N ILE A 132 1.52 -13.06 -3.86
CA ILE A 132 2.06 -11.70 -3.91
C ILE A 132 0.95 -10.73 -4.27
N ILE A 133 0.75 -9.71 -3.44
CA ILE A 133 -0.18 -8.59 -3.68
C ILE A 133 0.63 -7.35 -4.05
N ARG A 134 0.32 -6.75 -5.21
CA ARG A 134 0.93 -5.52 -5.70
C ARG A 134 -0.10 -4.38 -5.69
N PRO A 135 -0.25 -3.65 -4.58
CA PRO A 135 -1.15 -2.51 -4.54
C PRO A 135 -0.62 -1.36 -5.39
N THR A 136 -1.53 -0.56 -5.91
CA THR A 136 -1.29 0.76 -6.48
C THR A 136 -1.13 1.81 -5.36
N MET A 137 -1.39 3.09 -5.65
CA MET A 137 -1.40 4.17 -4.65
C MET A 137 -2.49 3.91 -3.62
N ILE A 138 -2.09 3.66 -2.37
CA ILE A 138 -3.00 3.37 -1.25
C ILE A 138 -3.50 4.67 -0.65
N TYR A 139 -4.81 4.77 -0.37
CA TYR A 139 -5.46 5.94 0.23
C TYR A 139 -6.61 5.52 1.16
N GLY A 140 -7.31 6.48 1.76
CA GLY A 140 -8.61 6.24 2.41
C GLY A 140 -8.61 6.41 3.92
N ALA A 141 -7.60 7.03 4.53
CA ALA A 141 -7.63 7.36 5.96
C ALA A 141 -6.53 8.36 6.36
N PRO A 142 -6.68 9.03 7.52
CA PRO A 142 -5.61 9.85 8.07
C PRO A 142 -4.28 9.10 8.20
N GLY A 143 -3.20 9.72 7.70
CA GLY A 143 -1.86 9.13 7.68
C GLY A 143 -1.45 8.56 6.32
N ASP A 144 -2.33 8.52 5.33
CA ASP A 144 -1.93 8.40 3.93
C ASP A 144 -1.12 9.65 3.51
N ARG A 145 -0.18 9.45 2.61
CA ARG A 145 0.77 10.52 2.23
C ARG A 145 0.45 11.16 0.89
N ASN A 146 -0.55 10.69 0.18
CA ASN A 146 -0.88 11.09 -1.19
C ASN A 146 -2.23 11.83 -1.24
N ILE A 147 -3.33 11.13 -1.05
CA ILE A 147 -4.67 11.70 -1.19
C ILE A 147 -5.02 12.63 -0.02
N SER A 148 -4.61 12.32 1.22
CA SER A 148 -4.79 13.25 2.35
C SER A 148 -4.11 14.61 2.09
N ARG A 149 -2.92 14.61 1.48
CA ARG A 149 -2.24 15.87 1.10
C ARG A 149 -2.96 16.57 -0.04
N LEU A 150 -3.43 15.81 -1.02
CA LEU A 150 -4.22 16.34 -2.13
C LEU A 150 -5.49 17.02 -1.62
N LEU A 151 -6.26 16.35 -0.76
CA LEU A 151 -7.43 16.90 -0.10
C LEU A 151 -7.12 18.19 0.66
N ALA A 152 -6.01 18.24 1.40
CA ALA A 152 -5.59 19.45 2.12
C ALA A 152 -5.26 20.62 1.17
N VAL A 153 -4.69 20.33 -0.01
CA VAL A 153 -4.40 21.35 -1.03
C VAL A 153 -5.69 21.86 -1.66
N VAL A 154 -6.56 20.97 -2.18
CA VAL A 154 -7.79 21.37 -2.88
C VAL A 154 -8.78 22.09 -1.95
N ARG A 155 -8.76 21.78 -0.66
CA ARG A 155 -9.57 22.48 0.34
C ARG A 155 -9.20 23.98 0.48
N ARG A 156 -7.92 24.32 0.26
CA ARG A 156 -7.38 25.68 0.46
C ARG A 156 -7.21 26.46 -0.82
N THR A 157 -7.16 25.79 -1.97
CA THR A 157 -6.76 26.41 -3.24
C THR A 157 -7.89 26.25 -4.26
N PRO A 158 -8.55 27.37 -4.67
CA PRO A 158 -9.63 27.31 -5.66
C PRO A 158 -9.13 27.11 -7.08
N VAL A 159 -7.84 27.35 -7.33
CA VAL A 159 -7.19 27.18 -8.64
C VAL A 159 -5.95 26.32 -8.48
N LEU A 160 -5.83 25.29 -9.28
CA LEU A 160 -4.68 24.37 -9.22
C LEU A 160 -4.02 24.23 -10.59
N PRO A 161 -2.72 24.53 -10.70
CA PRO A 161 -1.95 24.23 -11.90
C PRO A 161 -1.74 22.72 -12.02
N VAL A 162 -2.00 22.17 -13.23
CA VAL A 162 -1.92 20.74 -13.47
C VAL A 162 -0.95 20.44 -14.61
N PRO A 163 0.21 19.81 -14.31
CA PRO A 163 1.18 19.42 -15.32
C PRO A 163 0.56 18.52 -16.40
N GLY A 164 0.78 18.83 -17.69
CA GLY A 164 0.25 18.08 -18.81
C GLY A 164 -1.28 18.01 -18.87
N GLY A 165 -1.99 18.91 -18.16
CA GLY A 165 -3.46 18.92 -18.08
C GLY A 165 -4.06 17.74 -17.32
N GLY A 166 -3.26 16.93 -16.63
CA GLY A 166 -3.73 15.82 -15.78
C GLY A 166 -4.44 14.70 -16.56
N ARG A 167 -4.01 14.41 -17.77
CA ARG A 167 -4.65 13.40 -18.63
C ARG A 167 -4.23 11.97 -18.31
N HIS A 168 -3.06 11.81 -17.69
CA HIS A 168 -2.50 10.49 -17.38
C HIS A 168 -3.33 9.75 -16.32
N LEU A 169 -3.42 8.45 -16.51
CA LEU A 169 -4.27 7.58 -15.71
C LEU A 169 -3.60 7.23 -14.36
N GLN A 170 -4.41 7.19 -13.34
CA GLN A 170 -4.07 6.72 -12.01
C GLN A 170 -5.20 5.80 -11.53
N GLN A 171 -4.87 4.79 -10.74
CA GLN A 171 -5.86 3.82 -10.25
C GLN A 171 -5.63 3.54 -8.76
N PRO A 172 -5.90 4.52 -7.87
CA PRO A 172 -5.65 4.35 -6.43
C PRO A 172 -6.58 3.30 -5.83
N VAL A 173 -6.08 2.56 -4.83
CA VAL A 173 -6.83 1.56 -4.08
C VAL A 173 -7.12 2.04 -2.66
N HIS A 174 -8.37 1.86 -2.21
CA HIS A 174 -8.73 2.18 -0.84
C HIS A 174 -8.12 1.17 0.14
N VAL A 175 -7.59 1.66 1.26
CA VAL A 175 -6.84 0.84 2.23
C VAL A 175 -7.67 -0.29 2.84
N GLU A 176 -8.98 -0.09 3.03
CA GLU A 176 -9.86 -1.14 3.54
C GLU A 176 -10.07 -2.25 2.52
N ASP A 177 -10.18 -1.91 1.24
CA ASP A 177 -10.34 -2.88 0.16
C ASP A 177 -9.06 -3.69 -0.03
N LEU A 178 -7.90 -3.03 0.03
CA LEU A 178 -6.60 -3.68 0.04
C LEU A 178 -6.46 -4.63 1.23
N ALA A 179 -6.86 -4.22 2.43
CA ALA A 179 -6.75 -5.06 3.62
C ALA A 179 -7.60 -6.34 3.50
N ARG A 180 -8.81 -6.23 2.94
CA ARG A 180 -9.64 -7.40 2.63
C ARG A 180 -9.00 -8.31 1.58
N ALA A 181 -8.42 -7.74 0.52
CA ALA A 181 -7.72 -8.51 -0.50
C ALA A 181 -6.51 -9.29 0.07
N ILE A 182 -5.73 -8.66 0.96
CA ILE A 182 -4.60 -9.30 1.64
C ILE A 182 -5.08 -10.49 2.50
N LEU A 183 -6.16 -10.30 3.25
CA LEU A 183 -6.74 -11.37 4.07
C LEU A 183 -7.26 -12.51 3.19
N ALA A 184 -8.04 -12.21 2.16
CA ALA A 184 -8.55 -13.18 1.21
C ALA A 184 -7.43 -13.96 0.51
N ALA A 185 -6.31 -13.30 0.18
CA ALA A 185 -5.12 -13.96 -0.36
C ALA A 185 -4.51 -14.95 0.64
N GLY A 186 -4.59 -14.68 1.94
CA GLY A 186 -4.21 -15.62 3.00
C GLY A 186 -5.19 -16.79 3.21
N GLU A 187 -6.45 -16.67 2.83
CA GLU A 187 -7.51 -17.65 3.08
C GLU A 187 -7.82 -18.54 1.87
N ARG A 188 -7.86 -17.97 0.67
CA ARG A 188 -8.37 -18.64 -0.53
C ARG A 188 -7.32 -19.54 -1.19
N PRO A 189 -7.58 -20.84 -1.40
CA PRO A 189 -6.65 -21.73 -2.10
C PRO A 189 -6.34 -21.29 -3.53
N ALA A 190 -7.30 -20.67 -4.23
CA ALA A 190 -7.12 -20.15 -5.59
C ALA A 190 -6.01 -19.09 -5.71
N ALA A 191 -5.66 -18.43 -4.59
CA ALA A 191 -4.63 -17.39 -4.57
C ALA A 191 -3.19 -17.94 -4.56
N ILE A 192 -3.01 -19.23 -4.28
CA ILE A 192 -1.69 -19.85 -4.10
C ILE A 192 -0.90 -19.81 -5.43
N GLY A 193 0.35 -19.34 -5.39
CA GLY A 193 1.22 -19.17 -6.55
C GLY A 193 0.88 -17.96 -7.42
N GLY A 194 -0.14 -17.16 -7.01
CA GLY A 194 -0.61 -16.00 -7.73
C GLY A 194 0.13 -14.71 -7.38
N THR A 195 0.24 -13.82 -8.37
CA THR A 195 0.67 -12.43 -8.19
C THR A 195 -0.45 -11.53 -8.70
N TYR A 196 -0.99 -10.69 -7.83
CA TYR A 196 -2.18 -9.90 -8.12
C TYR A 196 -1.90 -8.40 -8.04
N ASP A 197 -2.20 -7.68 -9.11
CA ASP A 197 -2.29 -6.23 -9.05
C ASP A 197 -3.62 -5.85 -8.36
N VAL A 198 -3.54 -5.01 -7.34
CA VAL A 198 -4.68 -4.59 -6.51
C VAL A 198 -4.81 -3.08 -6.62
N ALA A 199 -5.80 -2.64 -7.38
CA ALA A 199 -6.05 -1.25 -7.74
C ALA A 199 -7.53 -0.89 -7.53
N GLY A 200 -7.90 0.36 -7.75
CA GLY A 200 -9.32 0.77 -7.81
C GLY A 200 -10.07 0.06 -8.94
N PRO A 201 -11.41 0.20 -9.02
CA PRO A 201 -12.22 -0.54 -9.98
C PRO A 201 -11.95 -0.15 -11.43
N GLU A 202 -11.49 1.07 -11.65
CA GLU A 202 -11.20 1.65 -12.96
C GLU A 202 -10.05 2.67 -12.88
N PRO A 203 -9.25 2.82 -13.94
CA PRO A 203 -8.27 3.90 -14.03
C PRO A 203 -8.98 5.24 -14.28
N LEU A 204 -8.55 6.28 -13.57
CA LEU A 204 -9.06 7.64 -13.66
C LEU A 204 -7.97 8.59 -14.14
N ALA A 205 -8.30 9.55 -15.02
CA ALA A 205 -7.38 10.63 -15.32
C ALA A 205 -7.06 11.42 -14.04
N PHE A 206 -5.82 11.86 -13.87
CA PHE A 206 -5.41 12.61 -12.67
C PHE A 206 -6.29 13.83 -12.42
N ARG A 207 -6.75 14.52 -13.49
CA ARG A 207 -7.72 15.61 -13.37
C ARG A 207 -9.06 15.18 -12.74
N GLN A 208 -9.52 13.94 -12.99
CA GLN A 208 -10.74 13.41 -12.37
C GLN A 208 -10.52 13.15 -10.87
N LEU A 209 -9.34 12.63 -10.49
CA LEU A 209 -8.99 12.50 -9.06
C LEU A 209 -9.02 13.85 -8.36
N LEU A 210 -8.52 14.92 -9.01
CA LEU A 210 -8.55 16.27 -8.47
C LEU A 210 -9.98 16.80 -8.29
N VAL A 211 -10.85 16.57 -9.28
CA VAL A 211 -12.26 16.98 -9.22
C VAL A 211 -12.99 16.23 -8.11
N HIS A 212 -12.91 14.90 -8.08
CA HIS A 212 -13.52 14.10 -7.00
C HIS A 212 -13.00 14.49 -5.60
N SER A 213 -11.71 14.84 -5.51
CA SER A 213 -11.14 15.30 -4.24
C SER A 213 -11.68 16.66 -3.82
N ALA A 214 -11.92 17.56 -4.77
CA ALA A 214 -12.51 18.87 -4.50
C ALA A 214 -13.99 18.74 -4.10
N ASP A 215 -14.75 17.90 -4.79
CA ASP A 215 -16.15 17.60 -4.47
C ASP A 215 -16.28 17.02 -3.06
N ALA A 216 -15.37 16.12 -2.68
CA ALA A 216 -15.33 15.49 -1.36
C ALA A 216 -15.14 16.49 -0.20
N VAL A 217 -14.51 17.64 -0.46
CA VAL A 217 -14.35 18.73 0.53
C VAL A 217 -15.29 19.91 0.28
N GLY A 218 -16.30 19.75 -0.59
CA GLY A 218 -17.30 20.78 -0.88
C GLY A 218 -16.72 22.03 -1.58
N ARG A 219 -15.71 21.88 -2.43
CA ARG A 219 -15.04 22.99 -3.11
C ARG A 219 -15.17 22.87 -4.63
N ARG A 220 -15.33 24.02 -5.29
CA ARG A 220 -15.16 24.12 -6.74
C ARG A 220 -13.70 24.38 -7.07
N LEU A 221 -13.12 23.53 -7.92
CA LEU A 221 -11.70 23.60 -8.30
C LEU A 221 -11.57 23.97 -9.78
N ARG A 222 -10.84 25.05 -10.08
CA ARG A 222 -10.44 25.40 -11.43
C ARG A 222 -9.07 24.80 -11.73
N LEU A 223 -9.00 23.89 -12.68
CA LEU A 223 -7.75 23.30 -13.14
C LEU A 223 -7.16 24.14 -14.28
N VAL A 224 -5.90 24.54 -14.13
CA VAL A 224 -5.14 25.30 -15.14
C VAL A 224 -4.08 24.37 -15.74
N PRO A 225 -4.22 23.95 -17.00
CA PRO A 225 -3.23 23.08 -17.62
C PRO A 225 -1.91 23.85 -17.83
N LEU A 226 -0.80 23.25 -17.37
CA LEU A 226 0.55 23.78 -17.61
C LEU A 226 1.33 22.84 -18.52
N PRO A 227 2.17 23.34 -19.44
CA PRO A 227 3.09 22.53 -20.20
C PRO A 227 4.00 21.72 -19.28
N LEU A 228 4.09 20.40 -19.50
CA LEU A 228 4.88 19.50 -18.66
C LEU A 228 6.36 19.93 -18.57
N ALA A 229 6.95 20.30 -19.73
CA ALA A 229 8.34 20.76 -19.80
C ALA A 229 8.60 21.96 -18.89
N ALA A 230 7.70 22.94 -18.89
CA ALA A 230 7.81 24.12 -18.02
C ALA A 230 7.75 23.73 -16.53
N CYS A 231 6.86 22.82 -16.16
CA CYS A 231 6.78 22.32 -14.78
C CYS A 231 8.05 21.59 -14.35
N VAL A 232 8.62 20.74 -15.21
CA VAL A 232 9.84 19.97 -14.92
C VAL A 232 11.04 20.90 -14.79
N VAL A 233 11.20 21.85 -15.72
CA VAL A 233 12.30 22.84 -15.67
C VAL A 233 12.19 23.70 -14.41
N GLY A 234 11.00 24.25 -14.14
CA GLY A 234 10.78 25.09 -12.95
C GLY A 234 11.05 24.34 -11.64
N LEU A 235 10.64 23.07 -11.56
CA LEU A 235 10.92 22.23 -10.37
C LEU A 235 12.40 21.88 -10.24
N ARG A 236 13.12 21.62 -11.32
CA ARG A 236 14.57 21.40 -11.27
C ARG A 236 15.29 22.64 -10.76
N VAL A 237 14.94 23.83 -11.25
CA VAL A 237 15.48 25.09 -10.72
C VAL A 237 15.12 25.27 -9.24
N TYR A 238 13.88 24.98 -8.86
CA TYR A 238 13.47 25.03 -7.45
C TYR A 238 14.30 24.06 -6.58
N GLU A 239 14.57 22.84 -7.05
CA GLU A 239 15.39 21.84 -6.35
C GLU A 239 16.83 22.30 -6.11
N THR A 240 17.41 23.14 -7.00
CA THR A 240 18.78 23.67 -6.81
C THR A 240 18.83 24.79 -5.79
N VAL A 241 17.75 25.55 -5.61
CA VAL A 241 17.69 26.74 -4.73
C VAL A 241 17.13 26.38 -3.35
N ALA A 242 16.20 25.44 -3.27
CA ALA A 242 15.52 25.08 -2.02
C ALA A 242 16.36 24.10 -1.18
N ARG A 243 16.69 24.48 0.07
CA ARG A 243 17.39 23.59 1.02
C ARG A 243 16.62 22.30 1.33
N ASN A 244 15.28 22.34 1.30
CA ASN A 244 14.39 21.18 1.51
C ASN A 244 13.22 21.23 0.51
N PRO A 245 13.40 20.76 -0.74
CA PRO A 245 12.36 20.83 -1.75
C PRO A 245 11.17 19.94 -1.38
N ARG A 246 9.99 20.55 -1.23
CA ARG A 246 8.72 19.85 -0.92
C ARG A 246 8.13 19.11 -2.12
N LEU A 247 8.43 19.61 -3.32
CA LEU A 247 8.04 19.00 -4.60
C LEU A 247 9.30 18.74 -5.42
N ARG A 248 9.34 17.61 -6.10
CA ARG A 248 10.46 17.20 -6.96
C ARG A 248 9.97 16.95 -8.39
N ALA A 249 10.82 17.27 -9.36
CA ALA A 249 10.56 17.01 -10.79
C ALA A 249 10.22 15.53 -11.05
N GLU A 250 10.87 14.61 -10.36
CA GLU A 250 10.60 13.18 -10.42
C GLU A 250 9.14 12.83 -10.06
N GLN A 251 8.56 13.50 -9.06
CA GLN A 251 7.17 13.26 -8.66
C GLN A 251 6.20 13.65 -9.77
N VAL A 252 6.47 14.76 -10.47
CA VAL A 252 5.68 15.19 -11.63
C VAL A 252 5.85 14.21 -12.79
N LEU A 253 7.07 13.75 -13.08
CA LEU A 253 7.32 12.75 -14.11
C LEU A 253 6.61 11.42 -13.82
N ARG A 254 6.52 11.01 -12.55
CA ARG A 254 5.74 9.82 -12.17
C ARG A 254 4.22 9.98 -12.37
N LEU A 255 3.71 11.21 -12.37
CA LEU A 255 2.29 11.47 -12.68
C LEU A 255 2.01 11.45 -14.18
N THR A 256 3.04 11.47 -15.04
CA THR A 256 2.89 11.42 -16.50
C THR A 256 2.95 10.01 -17.08
N GLU A 257 3.01 9.01 -16.22
CA GLU A 257 2.90 7.61 -16.60
C GLU A 257 1.47 7.11 -16.32
N ASP A 258 0.86 6.48 -17.31
CA ASP A 258 -0.43 5.83 -17.14
C ASP A 258 -0.29 4.61 -16.22
N LYS A 259 -1.05 4.62 -15.14
CA LYS A 259 -1.12 3.56 -14.15
C LYS A 259 -2.50 2.93 -14.18
N ALA A 260 -2.70 2.14 -15.21
CA ALA A 260 -3.89 1.33 -15.42
C ALA A 260 -3.50 -0.15 -15.30
N PHE A 261 -4.14 -0.87 -14.38
CA PHE A 261 -3.84 -2.26 -14.05
C PHE A 261 -5.10 -3.11 -14.19
N ASP A 262 -4.94 -4.31 -14.73
CA ASP A 262 -6.01 -5.29 -14.76
C ASP A 262 -6.18 -5.95 -13.39
N VAL A 263 -7.36 -5.82 -12.83
CA VAL A 263 -7.74 -6.42 -11.52
C VAL A 263 -8.61 -7.66 -11.66
N THR A 264 -8.79 -8.19 -12.88
CA THR A 264 -9.69 -9.32 -13.16
C THR A 264 -9.28 -10.57 -12.39
N ALA A 265 -8.00 -10.91 -12.38
CA ALA A 265 -7.51 -12.06 -11.60
C ALA A 265 -7.76 -11.87 -10.10
N ALA A 266 -7.52 -10.67 -9.55
CA ALA A 266 -7.83 -10.38 -8.16
C ALA A 266 -9.33 -10.49 -7.86
N ARG A 267 -10.19 -10.07 -8.76
CA ARG A 267 -11.66 -10.24 -8.63
C ARG A 267 -12.05 -11.70 -8.61
N THR A 268 -11.54 -12.50 -9.53
CA THR A 268 -11.88 -13.90 -9.67
C THR A 268 -11.39 -14.73 -8.48
N ASP A 269 -10.09 -14.64 -8.17
CA ASP A 269 -9.45 -15.55 -7.21
C ASP A 269 -9.59 -15.08 -5.77
N LEU A 270 -9.56 -13.74 -5.53
CA LEU A 270 -9.65 -13.15 -4.19
C LEU A 270 -11.08 -12.68 -3.84
N GLY A 271 -12.00 -12.60 -4.81
CA GLY A 271 -13.29 -11.93 -4.64
C GLY A 271 -13.10 -10.43 -4.36
N PHE A 272 -12.08 -9.83 -4.96
CA PHE A 272 -11.76 -8.43 -4.78
C PHE A 272 -12.80 -7.54 -5.44
N ASP A 273 -13.49 -6.73 -4.64
CA ASP A 273 -14.49 -5.76 -5.10
C ASP A 273 -14.15 -4.38 -4.53
N PRO A 274 -13.29 -3.61 -5.23
CA PRO A 274 -12.87 -2.30 -4.77
C PRO A 274 -13.95 -1.24 -4.95
N ARG A 275 -14.08 -0.35 -3.97
CA ARG A 275 -14.98 0.81 -4.06
C ARG A 275 -14.49 1.83 -5.08
N PRO A 276 -15.42 2.58 -5.74
CA PRO A 276 -15.07 3.72 -6.59
C PRO A 276 -14.29 4.80 -5.82
N PHE A 277 -13.34 5.45 -6.48
CA PHE A 277 -12.54 6.50 -5.87
C PHE A 277 -13.38 7.63 -5.27
N ALA A 278 -14.43 8.07 -5.98
CA ALA A 278 -15.34 9.10 -5.50
C ALA A 278 -15.97 8.77 -4.14
N VAL A 279 -16.30 7.51 -3.89
CA VAL A 279 -16.84 7.05 -2.59
C VAL A 279 -15.75 7.09 -1.53
N GLY A 280 -14.61 6.45 -1.80
CA GLY A 280 -13.54 6.33 -0.80
C GLY A 280 -12.91 7.67 -0.42
N VAL A 281 -12.79 8.62 -1.37
CA VAL A 281 -12.25 9.94 -1.08
C VAL A 281 -13.19 10.80 -0.23
N CYS A 282 -14.52 10.64 -0.37
CA CYS A 282 -15.48 11.26 0.51
C CYS A 282 -15.40 10.70 1.93
N GLU A 283 -15.21 9.39 2.08
CA GLU A 283 -14.99 8.75 3.39
C GLU A 283 -13.73 9.30 4.06
N GLU A 284 -12.62 9.39 3.33
CA GLU A 284 -11.37 9.95 3.83
C GLU A 284 -11.50 11.42 4.22
N ALA A 285 -12.17 12.23 3.41
CA ALA A 285 -12.41 13.64 3.72
C ALA A 285 -13.17 13.82 5.03
N ARG A 286 -14.21 13.01 5.30
CA ARG A 286 -14.96 13.02 6.57
C ARG A 286 -14.11 12.61 7.77
N LEU A 287 -13.16 11.68 7.59
CA LEU A 287 -12.23 11.29 8.65
C LEU A 287 -11.18 12.35 8.96
N LEU A 288 -10.81 13.17 7.97
CA LEU A 288 -9.85 14.25 8.12
C LEU A 288 -10.48 15.53 8.70
N TRP A 289 -11.75 15.76 8.38
CA TRP A 289 -12.52 16.94 8.82
C TRP A 289 -13.96 16.50 9.13
N PRO A 290 -14.15 15.92 10.35
CA PRO A 290 -15.44 15.46 10.82
C PRO A 290 -16.48 16.56 10.99
#